data_91df13b72f6208cb3c1bedb51d5bec9f
#
_entry.id   91df13b72f6208cb3c1bedb51d5bec9f
#
_cell.length_a   1.000
_cell.length_b   1.000
_cell.length_c   1.000
_cell.angle_alpha   90.00
_cell.angle_beta   90.00
_cell.angle_gamma   90.00
#
_symmetry.space_group_name_H-M   'P 1'
#
loop_
_entity.id
_entity.type
_entity.pdbx_description
1 polymer ?
#
loop_
_entity_poly.entity_id
_entity_poly.type
_entity_poly.pdbx_seq_one_letter_code
_entity_poly.pdbx_strand_id
1 'polypeptide(L)'
;YASDGSELGRYFYENRSNCRYADLSENILNALVATEDARFRKHSGIDFRALVRVAVGVVTGLKDGGGSTITQQLAKNLYGRNPDDNLILAKLKEWIVAVKLEREYSKDEIITLYLNTVDFSHQAMGIETAAQRYFATTPKDLTVEQSAMLVGMLKAPGNYNPLVHHEAATGRRNVVINQMRKYDFITRA
;
A
#
# COMPACT_ATOMS: atom_id res chain seq x y z
N TYR A 1 -29.61 17.41 -2.34
CA TYR A 1 -30.30 17.93 -1.16
C TYR A 1 -31.81 17.89 -1.41
N ALA A 2 -32.59 17.61 -0.37
CA ALA A 2 -34.05 17.75 -0.39
C ALA A 2 -34.43 19.25 -0.30
N SER A 3 -35.74 19.55 -0.51
CA SER A 3 -36.25 20.93 -0.47
C SER A 3 -36.11 21.62 0.90
N ASP A 4 -35.90 20.84 1.96
CA ASP A 4 -35.61 21.31 3.33
C ASP A 4 -34.13 21.47 3.63
N GLY A 5 -33.23 21.26 2.65
CA GLY A 5 -31.80 21.33 2.78
C GLY A 5 -31.14 20.05 3.36
N SER A 6 -31.90 19.01 3.64
CA SER A 6 -31.33 17.73 4.08
C SER A 6 -30.60 17.01 2.94
N GLU A 7 -29.49 16.34 3.28
CA GLU A 7 -28.71 15.59 2.31
C GLU A 7 -29.41 14.28 1.94
N LEU A 8 -29.84 14.15 0.68
CA LEU A 8 -30.53 12.95 0.18
C LEU A 8 -29.62 11.76 -0.07
N GLY A 9 -28.31 12.01 -0.12
CA GLY A 9 -27.27 11.03 -0.37
C GLY A 9 -26.09 11.65 -1.08
N ARG A 10 -24.94 11.02 -0.93
CA ARG A 10 -23.71 11.40 -1.66
C ARG A 10 -23.47 10.41 -2.76
N TYR A 11 -23.44 10.88 -4.00
CA TYR A 11 -22.99 10.11 -5.14
C TYR A 11 -21.49 10.29 -5.28
N PHE A 12 -20.70 9.28 -4.89
CA PHE A 12 -19.27 9.29 -5.10
C PHE A 12 -18.92 8.38 -6.26
N TYR A 13 -18.20 8.88 -7.23
CA TYR A 13 -17.55 8.05 -8.24
C TYR A 13 -16.38 7.28 -7.61
N GLU A 14 -15.72 7.90 -6.64
CA GLU A 14 -14.74 7.30 -5.74
C GLU A 14 -14.92 7.90 -4.35
N ASN A 15 -15.11 7.05 -3.34
CA ASN A 15 -15.13 7.51 -1.94
C ASN A 15 -13.67 7.71 -1.50
N ARG A 16 -13.16 8.94 -1.59
CA ARG A 16 -11.82 9.35 -1.18
C ARG A 16 -11.89 10.37 -0.08
N SER A 17 -11.18 10.10 0.99
CA SER A 17 -10.86 11.04 2.04
C SER A 17 -9.34 11.05 2.21
N ASN A 18 -8.71 12.20 2.11
CA ASN A 18 -7.25 12.32 2.19
C ASN A 18 -6.84 12.63 3.63
N CYS A 19 -5.97 11.80 4.19
CA CYS A 19 -5.31 12.07 5.46
C CYS A 19 -3.91 12.68 5.25
N ARG A 20 -3.41 13.38 6.27
CA ARG A 20 -2.03 13.88 6.34
C ARG A 20 -1.12 12.83 6.96
N TYR A 21 0.19 12.97 6.81
CA TYR A 21 1.16 12.08 7.45
C TYR A 21 0.97 11.97 8.97
N ALA A 22 0.69 13.09 9.64
CA ALA A 22 0.45 13.14 11.08
C ALA A 22 -0.83 12.39 11.55
N ASP A 23 -1.72 12.08 10.61
CA ASP A 23 -2.95 11.35 10.87
C ASP A 23 -2.79 9.83 10.64
N LEU A 24 -1.57 9.36 10.31
CA LEU A 24 -1.23 7.96 10.15
C LEU A 24 -0.63 7.39 11.44
N SER A 25 -1.03 6.17 11.82
CA SER A 25 -0.39 5.46 12.92
C SER A 25 1.00 4.95 12.51
N GLU A 26 1.91 4.85 13.46
CA GLU A 26 3.19 4.17 13.21
C GLU A 26 3.00 2.71 12.78
N ASN A 27 1.93 2.06 13.25
CA ASN A 27 1.62 0.68 12.91
C ASN A 27 1.39 0.49 11.41
N ILE A 28 0.59 1.38 10.75
CA ILE A 28 0.34 1.27 9.30
C ILE A 28 1.60 1.59 8.48
N LEU A 29 2.39 2.58 8.91
CA LEU A 29 3.65 2.94 8.28
C LEU A 29 4.65 1.80 8.35
N ASN A 30 4.83 1.21 9.53
CA ASN A 30 5.74 0.10 9.78
C ASN A 30 5.31 -1.18 9.06
N ALA A 31 4.01 -1.50 9.07
CA ALA A 31 3.47 -2.65 8.34
C ALA A 31 3.71 -2.53 6.83
N LEU A 32 3.46 -1.34 6.25
CA LEU A 32 3.66 -1.07 4.84
C LEU A 32 5.14 -1.18 4.46
N VAL A 33 6.02 -0.48 5.19
CA VAL A 33 7.47 -0.48 4.91
C VAL A 33 8.04 -1.90 5.08
N ALA A 34 7.71 -2.61 6.15
CA ALA A 34 8.21 -3.96 6.39
C ALA A 34 7.82 -4.96 5.29
N THR A 35 6.63 -4.77 4.69
CA THR A 35 6.07 -5.75 3.76
C THR A 35 6.39 -5.43 2.31
N GLU A 36 6.23 -4.18 1.90
CA GLU A 36 6.34 -3.78 0.51
C GLU A 36 7.75 -3.28 0.16
N ASP A 37 8.43 -2.59 1.09
CA ASP A 37 9.69 -1.93 0.80
C ASP A 37 10.52 -1.66 2.07
N ALA A 38 11.10 -2.72 2.64
CA ALA A 38 11.85 -2.61 3.90
C ALA A 38 13.04 -1.65 3.86
N ARG A 39 13.45 -1.22 2.67
CA ARG A 39 14.52 -0.24 2.46
C ARG A 39 14.03 1.10 1.95
N PHE A 40 12.74 1.38 2.03
CA PHE A 40 12.08 2.57 1.48
C PHE A 40 12.85 3.88 1.76
N ARG A 41 13.33 4.06 2.99
CA ARG A 41 14.09 5.25 3.38
C ARG A 41 15.56 5.27 2.92
N LYS A 42 16.03 4.21 2.20
CA LYS A 42 17.46 4.02 1.84
C LYS A 42 17.73 4.06 0.32
N HIS A 43 16.71 4.31 -0.49
CA HIS A 43 16.83 4.42 -1.95
C HIS A 43 16.03 5.60 -2.48
N SER A 44 16.24 5.97 -3.76
CA SER A 44 15.57 7.09 -4.43
C SER A 44 14.68 6.58 -5.59
N GLY A 45 13.61 5.88 -5.24
CA GLY A 45 12.60 5.37 -6.16
C GLY A 45 12.87 3.96 -6.68
N ILE A 46 14.12 3.52 -6.81
CA ILE A 46 14.50 2.18 -7.26
C ILE A 46 15.42 1.56 -6.22
N ASP A 47 15.07 0.36 -5.73
CA ASP A 47 15.97 -0.44 -4.89
C ASP A 47 16.72 -1.49 -5.74
N PHE A 48 17.93 -1.13 -6.20
CA PHE A 48 18.76 -2.04 -6.99
C PHE A 48 19.15 -3.32 -6.23
N ARG A 49 19.28 -3.28 -4.90
CA ARG A 49 19.55 -4.49 -4.11
C ARG A 49 18.37 -5.44 -4.10
N ALA A 50 17.15 -4.91 -4.01
CA ALA A 50 15.93 -5.71 -4.13
C ALA A 50 15.81 -6.34 -5.54
N LEU A 51 16.14 -5.59 -6.59
CA LEU A 51 16.14 -6.11 -7.97
C LEU A 51 17.14 -7.26 -8.15
N VAL A 52 18.37 -7.10 -7.65
CA VAL A 52 19.39 -8.16 -7.69
C VAL A 52 18.92 -9.39 -6.92
N ARG A 53 18.36 -9.21 -5.72
CA ARG A 53 17.81 -10.31 -4.92
C ARG A 53 16.72 -11.07 -5.68
N VAL A 54 15.77 -10.37 -6.31
CA VAL A 54 14.71 -11.00 -7.11
C VAL A 54 15.30 -11.76 -8.31
N ALA A 55 16.27 -11.17 -9.03
CA ALA A 55 16.94 -11.83 -10.16
C ALA A 55 17.63 -13.12 -9.71
N VAL A 56 18.37 -13.10 -8.60
CA VAL A 56 19.00 -14.31 -8.02
C VAL A 56 17.93 -15.32 -7.60
N GLY A 57 16.84 -14.86 -6.97
CA GLY A 57 15.74 -15.72 -6.55
C GLY A 57 15.07 -16.45 -7.71
N VAL A 58 14.91 -15.78 -8.86
CA VAL A 58 14.39 -16.43 -10.09
C VAL A 58 15.32 -17.53 -10.57
N VAL A 59 16.63 -17.29 -10.57
CA VAL A 59 17.64 -18.29 -11.02
C VAL A 59 17.76 -19.47 -10.05
N THR A 60 17.66 -19.20 -8.74
CA THR A 60 17.81 -20.24 -7.69
C THR A 60 16.51 -20.94 -7.29
N GLY A 61 15.36 -20.50 -7.85
CA GLY A 61 14.04 -21.03 -7.47
C GLY A 61 13.52 -20.51 -6.11
N LEU A 62 14.27 -19.67 -5.43
CA LEU A 62 13.88 -19.06 -4.16
C LEU A 62 13.02 -17.81 -4.42
N LYS A 63 11.71 -17.93 -4.22
CA LYS A 63 10.79 -16.77 -4.33
C LYS A 63 10.80 -15.96 -3.04
N ASP A 64 11.71 -15.01 -2.92
CA ASP A 64 11.81 -14.15 -1.72
C ASP A 64 11.45 -12.69 -2.06
N GLY A 65 10.20 -12.32 -1.81
CA GLY A 65 9.67 -10.97 -1.85
C GLY A 65 9.44 -10.35 -3.24
N GLY A 66 8.93 -9.12 -3.24
CA GLY A 66 8.74 -8.28 -4.42
C GLY A 66 9.97 -7.45 -4.73
N GLY A 67 10.13 -7.04 -6.00
CA GLY A 67 11.20 -6.14 -6.45
C GLY A 67 10.73 -4.70 -6.72
N SER A 68 9.45 -4.41 -6.56
CA SER A 68 8.91 -3.06 -6.78
C SER A 68 8.88 -2.27 -5.47
N THR A 69 9.30 -1.00 -5.52
CA THR A 69 9.27 -0.09 -4.38
C THR A 69 7.87 0.53 -4.18
N ILE A 70 7.61 1.11 -3.00
CA ILE A 70 6.39 1.88 -2.71
C ILE A 70 6.24 3.01 -3.75
N THR A 71 7.32 3.70 -4.08
CA THR A 71 7.30 4.81 -5.06
C THR A 71 6.96 4.33 -6.47
N GLN A 72 7.41 3.15 -6.89
CA GLN A 72 7.03 2.55 -8.18
C GLN A 72 5.55 2.13 -8.19
N GLN A 73 5.05 1.61 -7.08
CA GLN A 73 3.62 1.29 -6.93
C GLN A 73 2.78 2.56 -6.97
N LEU A 74 3.21 3.64 -6.31
CA LEU A 74 2.56 4.96 -6.39
C LEU A 74 2.54 5.48 -7.83
N ALA A 75 3.66 5.43 -8.54
CA ALA A 75 3.75 5.83 -9.94
C ALA A 75 2.71 5.09 -10.81
N LYS A 76 2.61 3.77 -10.61
CA LYS A 76 1.61 2.94 -11.29
C LYS A 76 0.17 3.34 -10.92
N ASN A 77 -0.11 3.66 -9.66
CA ASN A 77 -1.46 4.04 -9.20
C ASN A 77 -1.88 5.40 -9.76
N LEU A 78 -0.94 6.35 -9.87
CA LEU A 78 -1.23 7.72 -10.35
C LEU A 78 -1.39 7.79 -11.87
N TYR A 79 -0.58 7.05 -12.62
CA TYR A 79 -0.49 7.20 -14.08
C TYR A 79 -1.06 6.00 -14.85
N GLY A 80 -1.38 4.92 -14.14
CA GLY A 80 -1.86 3.69 -14.77
C GLY A 80 -0.79 3.00 -15.62
N ARG A 81 -1.22 2.00 -16.37
CA ARG A 81 -0.44 1.37 -17.44
C ARG A 81 -1.19 1.56 -18.75
N ASN A 82 -0.47 2.00 -19.78
CA ASN A 82 -1.06 1.99 -21.12
C ASN A 82 -1.25 0.50 -21.54
N PRO A 83 -2.46 0.10 -21.96
CA PRO A 83 -2.72 -1.26 -22.43
C PRO A 83 -1.82 -1.70 -23.59
N ASP A 84 -1.36 -0.74 -24.41
CA ASP A 84 -0.51 -1.00 -25.58
C ASP A 84 0.98 -1.16 -25.22
N ASP A 85 1.38 -0.81 -24.00
CA ASP A 85 2.76 -0.97 -23.56
C ASP A 85 3.06 -2.45 -23.26
N ASN A 86 4.17 -2.95 -23.78
CA ASN A 86 4.71 -4.21 -23.29
C ASN A 86 5.19 -4.05 -21.83
N LEU A 87 5.31 -5.16 -21.11
CA LEU A 87 5.62 -5.18 -19.69
C LEU A 87 6.93 -4.44 -19.35
N ILE A 88 7.94 -4.53 -20.22
CA ILE A 88 9.26 -3.91 -20.03
C ILE A 88 9.12 -2.39 -20.14
N LEU A 89 8.45 -1.90 -21.18
CA LEU A 89 8.24 -0.46 -21.38
C LEU A 89 7.41 0.15 -20.25
N ALA A 90 6.35 -0.52 -19.83
CA ALA A 90 5.55 -0.11 -18.68
C ALA A 90 6.42 0.01 -17.40
N LYS A 91 7.30 -0.98 -17.16
CA LYS A 91 8.22 -0.94 -16.02
C LYS A 91 9.25 0.20 -16.09
N LEU A 92 9.81 0.46 -17.27
CA LEU A 92 10.75 1.58 -17.45
C LEU A 92 10.06 2.94 -17.19
N LYS A 93 8.82 3.10 -17.68
CA LYS A 93 8.01 4.31 -17.38
C LYS A 93 7.75 4.47 -15.89
N GLU A 94 7.34 3.39 -15.17
CA GLU A 94 7.19 3.39 -13.72
C GLU A 94 8.48 3.84 -13.00
N TRP A 95 9.66 3.36 -13.45
CA TRP A 95 10.94 3.73 -12.85
C TRP A 95 11.28 5.21 -13.05
N ILE A 96 11.09 5.74 -14.26
CA ILE A 96 11.33 7.16 -14.54
C ILE A 96 10.44 8.04 -13.67
N VAL A 97 9.14 7.70 -13.58
CA VAL A 97 8.20 8.45 -12.74
C VAL A 97 8.56 8.33 -11.27
N ALA A 98 8.92 7.13 -10.79
CA ALA A 98 9.34 6.93 -9.40
C ALA A 98 10.55 7.81 -9.03
N VAL A 99 11.57 7.89 -9.88
CA VAL A 99 12.73 8.77 -9.66
C VAL A 99 12.34 10.25 -9.65
N LYS A 100 11.39 10.68 -10.50
CA LYS A 100 10.88 12.05 -10.49
C LYS A 100 10.12 12.36 -9.20
N LEU A 101 9.24 11.47 -8.75
CA LEU A 101 8.53 11.63 -7.48
C LEU A 101 9.49 11.79 -6.30
N GLU A 102 10.54 10.98 -6.24
CA GLU A 102 11.55 11.07 -5.17
C GLU A 102 12.43 12.34 -5.20
N ARG A 103 12.43 13.08 -6.32
CA ARG A 103 13.08 14.38 -6.40
C ARG A 103 12.20 15.52 -5.94
N GLU A 104 10.89 15.37 -6.07
CA GLU A 104 9.90 16.42 -5.82
C GLU A 104 9.24 16.29 -4.44
N TYR A 105 9.14 15.06 -3.92
CA TYR A 105 8.43 14.74 -2.67
C TYR A 105 9.36 14.05 -1.67
N SER A 106 9.18 14.39 -0.40
CA SER A 106 9.81 13.66 0.71
C SER A 106 9.27 12.24 0.85
N LYS A 107 9.98 11.39 1.57
CA LYS A 107 9.52 10.02 1.86
C LYS A 107 8.17 9.98 2.58
N ASP A 108 7.94 10.94 3.47
CA ASP A 108 6.69 11.02 4.24
C ASP A 108 5.52 11.47 3.35
N GLU A 109 5.76 12.35 2.39
CA GLU A 109 4.76 12.72 1.39
C GLU A 109 4.46 11.55 0.42
N ILE A 110 5.49 10.82 -0.04
CA ILE A 110 5.31 9.68 -0.94
C ILE A 110 4.47 8.58 -0.28
N ILE A 111 4.78 8.22 0.97
CA ILE A 111 4.03 7.17 1.68
C ILE A 111 2.59 7.61 1.97
N THR A 112 2.38 8.89 2.25
CA THR A 112 1.06 9.49 2.45
C THR A 112 0.25 9.47 1.16
N LEU A 113 0.83 9.90 0.05
CA LEU A 113 0.20 9.84 -1.28
C LEU A 113 -0.16 8.40 -1.66
N TYR A 114 0.75 7.45 -1.40
CA TYR A 114 0.48 6.05 -1.65
C TYR A 114 -0.74 5.54 -0.87
N LEU A 115 -0.76 5.76 0.45
CA LEU A 115 -1.85 5.32 1.32
C LEU A 115 -3.19 6.01 0.99
N ASN A 116 -3.15 7.24 0.47
CA ASN A 116 -4.35 7.95 0.03
C ASN A 116 -4.88 7.50 -1.34
N THR A 117 -4.05 6.85 -2.16
CA THR A 117 -4.41 6.50 -3.56
C THR A 117 -4.63 5.01 -3.78
N VAL A 118 -4.19 4.15 -2.87
CA VAL A 118 -4.28 2.70 -3.07
C VAL A 118 -5.71 2.21 -2.85
N ASP A 119 -6.12 1.23 -3.66
CA ASP A 119 -7.43 0.57 -3.56
C ASP A 119 -7.38 -0.57 -2.54
N PHE A 120 -8.28 -0.51 -1.55
CA PHE A 120 -8.52 -1.56 -0.56
C PHE A 120 -9.77 -2.41 -0.86
N SER A 121 -10.25 -2.39 -2.10
CA SER A 121 -11.47 -3.10 -2.50
C SER A 121 -12.76 -2.53 -1.89
N HIS A 122 -13.90 -2.99 -2.40
CA HIS A 122 -15.23 -2.60 -1.89
C HIS A 122 -15.43 -1.08 -1.80
N GLN A 123 -14.97 -0.32 -2.80
CA GLN A 123 -15.07 1.15 -2.84
C GLN A 123 -14.30 1.85 -1.72
N ALA A 124 -13.33 1.19 -1.10
CA ALA A 124 -12.45 1.79 -0.10
C ALA A 124 -11.16 2.28 -0.76
N MET A 125 -11.24 3.47 -1.36
CA MET A 125 -10.07 4.16 -1.92
C MET A 125 -9.36 4.96 -0.84
N GLY A 126 -8.09 4.64 -0.61
CA GLY A 126 -7.27 5.26 0.42
C GLY A 126 -7.51 4.75 1.84
N ILE A 127 -6.51 5.02 2.68
CA ILE A 127 -6.40 4.47 4.04
C ILE A 127 -7.51 4.97 4.98
N GLU A 128 -7.94 6.21 4.83
CA GLU A 128 -9.00 6.80 5.65
C GLU A 128 -10.30 6.04 5.47
N THR A 129 -10.71 5.87 4.20
CA THR A 129 -11.92 5.12 3.86
C THR A 129 -11.80 3.65 4.26
N ALA A 130 -10.61 3.05 4.12
CA ALA A 130 -10.38 1.67 4.50
C ALA A 130 -10.45 1.46 6.02
N ALA A 131 -9.83 2.33 6.82
CA ALA A 131 -9.87 2.26 8.28
C ALA A 131 -11.31 2.36 8.79
N GLN A 132 -12.07 3.31 8.26
CA GLN A 132 -13.47 3.49 8.61
C GLN A 132 -14.33 2.30 8.18
N ARG A 133 -14.16 1.81 6.95
CA ARG A 133 -14.99 0.73 6.40
C ARG A 133 -14.77 -0.62 7.06
N TYR A 134 -13.51 -1.00 7.28
CA TYR A 134 -13.17 -2.32 7.79
C TYR A 134 -13.16 -2.40 9.31
N PHE A 135 -12.91 -1.28 10.00
CA PHE A 135 -12.70 -1.27 11.44
C PHE A 135 -13.44 -0.18 12.20
N ALA A 136 -14.21 0.69 11.53
CA ALA A 136 -14.92 1.83 12.12
C ALA A 136 -13.99 2.70 12.98
N THR A 137 -12.75 2.92 12.51
CA THR A 137 -11.70 3.66 13.22
C THR A 137 -11.00 4.65 12.28
N THR A 138 -10.10 5.48 12.83
CA THR A 138 -9.27 6.39 12.04
C THR A 138 -7.93 5.75 11.68
N PRO A 139 -7.21 6.23 10.65
CA PRO A 139 -5.87 5.74 10.34
C PRO A 139 -4.87 5.89 11.48
N LYS A 140 -5.06 6.87 12.34
CA LYS A 140 -4.23 7.16 13.51
C LYS A 140 -4.36 6.09 14.60
N ASP A 141 -5.56 5.54 14.75
CA ASP A 141 -5.89 4.62 15.83
C ASP A 141 -5.80 3.14 15.40
N LEU A 142 -5.32 2.86 14.18
CA LEU A 142 -5.13 1.50 13.69
C LEU A 142 -4.15 0.72 14.58
N THR A 143 -4.58 -0.43 15.08
CA THR A 143 -3.72 -1.37 15.81
C THR A 143 -2.72 -2.05 14.87
N VAL A 144 -1.78 -2.83 15.43
CA VAL A 144 -0.83 -3.64 14.65
C VAL A 144 -1.58 -4.64 13.76
N GLU A 145 -2.58 -5.33 14.29
CA GLU A 145 -3.35 -6.37 13.58
C GLU A 145 -4.20 -5.77 12.47
N GLN A 146 -4.85 -4.62 12.72
CA GLN A 146 -5.66 -3.90 11.75
C GLN A 146 -4.76 -3.36 10.62
N SER A 147 -3.63 -2.75 10.96
CA SER A 147 -2.63 -2.28 10.00
C SER A 147 -2.09 -3.42 9.13
N ALA A 148 -1.76 -4.55 9.76
CA ALA A 148 -1.27 -5.73 9.05
C ALA A 148 -2.34 -6.35 8.14
N MET A 149 -3.61 -6.29 8.52
CA MET A 149 -4.72 -6.72 7.68
C MET A 149 -4.84 -5.86 6.43
N LEU A 150 -4.89 -4.53 6.58
CA LEU A 150 -4.98 -3.60 5.45
C LEU A 150 -3.78 -3.72 4.51
N VAL A 151 -2.55 -3.74 5.04
CA VAL A 151 -1.35 -3.93 4.22
C VAL A 151 -1.37 -5.31 3.52
N GLY A 152 -1.85 -6.34 4.20
CA GLY A 152 -2.02 -7.66 3.61
C GLY A 152 -2.90 -7.66 2.36
N MET A 153 -3.96 -6.85 2.35
CA MET A 153 -4.88 -6.72 1.21
C MET A 153 -4.20 -6.12 -0.04
N LEU A 154 -3.19 -5.26 0.11
CA LEU A 154 -2.55 -4.57 -1.02
C LEU A 154 -1.97 -5.51 -2.07
N LYS A 155 -1.61 -6.73 -1.69
CA LYS A 155 -1.10 -7.73 -2.63
C LYS A 155 -2.15 -8.14 -3.68
N ALA A 156 -3.40 -8.30 -3.26
CA ALA A 156 -4.54 -8.64 -4.12
C ALA A 156 -5.84 -8.30 -3.37
N PRO A 157 -6.33 -7.06 -3.45
CA PRO A 157 -7.43 -6.58 -2.61
C PRO A 157 -8.70 -7.43 -2.69
N GLY A 158 -9.03 -7.98 -3.87
CA GLY A 158 -10.16 -8.88 -4.03
C GLY A 158 -9.98 -10.23 -3.32
N ASN A 159 -8.77 -10.80 -3.35
CA ASN A 159 -8.49 -12.14 -2.82
C ASN A 159 -8.24 -12.15 -1.30
N TYR A 160 -7.79 -11.05 -0.75
CA TYR A 160 -7.46 -10.90 0.67
C TYR A 160 -8.42 -9.97 1.41
N ASN A 161 -9.63 -9.80 0.88
CA ASN A 161 -10.66 -9.03 1.55
C ASN A 161 -11.23 -9.79 2.75
N PRO A 162 -11.11 -9.26 4.00
CA PRO A 162 -11.57 -9.97 5.19
C PRO A 162 -13.10 -10.14 5.27
N LEU A 163 -13.88 -9.33 4.54
CA LEU A 163 -15.33 -9.45 4.50
C LEU A 163 -15.81 -10.62 3.64
N VAL A 164 -14.97 -11.11 2.72
CA VAL A 164 -15.32 -12.17 1.75
C VAL A 164 -14.44 -13.41 1.94
N HIS A 165 -13.13 -13.22 2.17
CA HIS A 165 -12.12 -14.30 2.21
C HIS A 165 -11.38 -14.29 3.56
N HIS A 166 -12.10 -14.55 4.64
CA HIS A 166 -11.61 -14.41 6.02
C HIS A 166 -10.32 -15.19 6.30
N GLU A 167 -10.24 -16.47 5.91
CA GLU A 167 -9.04 -17.29 6.13
C GLU A 167 -7.83 -16.78 5.34
N ALA A 168 -8.02 -16.48 4.05
CA ALA A 168 -6.95 -15.97 3.19
C ALA A 168 -6.43 -14.61 3.70
N ALA A 169 -7.35 -13.73 4.12
CA ALA A 169 -7.02 -12.44 4.71
C ALA A 169 -6.24 -12.60 6.02
N THR A 170 -6.69 -13.50 6.91
CA THR A 170 -6.00 -13.82 8.18
C THR A 170 -4.61 -14.39 7.93
N GLY A 171 -4.46 -15.34 7.01
CA GLY A 171 -3.17 -15.87 6.60
C GLY A 171 -2.23 -14.78 6.09
N ARG A 172 -2.75 -13.89 5.24
CA ARG A 172 -1.96 -12.79 4.67
C ARG A 172 -1.58 -11.74 5.72
N ARG A 173 -2.48 -11.39 6.66
CA ARG A 173 -2.18 -10.57 7.84
C ARG A 173 -1.00 -11.13 8.63
N ASN A 174 -1.01 -12.43 8.91
CA ASN A 174 0.07 -13.07 9.68
C ASN A 174 1.42 -13.01 8.94
N VAL A 175 1.42 -13.06 7.61
CA VAL A 175 2.64 -12.80 6.80
C VAL A 175 3.15 -11.38 7.04
N VAL A 176 2.29 -10.37 7.05
CA VAL A 176 2.67 -8.98 7.32
C VAL A 176 3.25 -8.83 8.73
N ILE A 177 2.59 -9.38 9.75
CA ILE A 177 3.09 -9.39 11.15
C ILE A 177 4.49 -10.02 11.23
N ASN A 178 4.72 -11.13 10.52
CA ASN A 178 6.03 -11.77 10.47
C ASN A 178 7.09 -10.90 9.78
N GLN A 179 6.73 -10.12 8.74
CA GLN A 179 7.64 -9.14 8.13
C GLN A 179 7.96 -8.00 9.12
N MET A 180 6.96 -7.48 9.84
CA MET A 180 7.20 -6.47 10.88
C MET A 180 8.15 -6.98 11.97
N ARG A 181 8.03 -8.24 12.39
CA ARG A 181 8.98 -8.89 13.34
C ARG A 181 10.38 -9.05 12.73
N LYS A 182 10.47 -9.49 11.48
CA LYS A 182 11.74 -9.71 10.77
C LYS A 182 12.57 -8.42 10.67
N TYR A 183 11.93 -7.28 10.59
CA TYR A 183 12.57 -5.97 10.47
C TYR A 183 12.54 -5.15 11.77
N ASP A 184 12.26 -5.80 12.91
CA ASP A 184 12.31 -5.23 14.28
C ASP A 184 11.36 -4.04 14.51
N PHE A 185 10.25 -3.97 13.75
CA PHE A 185 9.20 -2.97 13.97
C PHE A 185 8.26 -3.33 15.13
N ILE A 186 8.19 -4.61 15.48
CA ILE A 186 7.46 -5.12 16.66
C ILE A 186 8.27 -6.20 17.38
N THR A 187 8.17 -6.23 18.69
CA THR A 187 8.82 -7.25 19.52
C THR A 187 8.12 -8.60 19.42
N ARG A 188 8.86 -9.68 19.76
CA ARG A 188 8.22 -10.97 20.05
C ARG A 188 7.58 -10.86 21.43
N ALA A 189 6.25 -10.92 21.47
CA ALA A 189 5.54 -11.16 22.72
C ALA A 189 5.66 -12.63 23.10
#